data_2dd3413e48c179618bd462d9116917f2
#
_entry.id   2dd3413e48c179618bd462d9116917f2
#
_cell.length_a   1.000
_cell.length_b   1.000
_cell.length_c   1.000
_cell.angle_alpha   90.00
_cell.angle_beta   90.00
_cell.angle_gamma   90.00
#
_symmetry.space_group_name_H-M   'P 1'
#
loop_
_entity.id
_entity.type
_entity.pdbx_description
1 polymer ?
#
loop_
_entity_poly.entity_id
_entity_poly.type
_entity_poly.pdbx_seq_one_letter_code
_entity_poly.pdbx_strand_id
1 'polypeptide(L)'
;MPQRTPQKIDKRQSQREPARLSLLFWLQDHEELPAERTTTIDISPRSLAFRSAKTIALDAPLVLKLHNPAGGRNLQMRGRVCRIEKDPGASSAVYGVQFDQIDARDQALLERFVQIGTINAILSAAARKKATDVHLLAGSPPILRVRGDVAPEDMFPLGATDLEDMIVSVLTPRQKEIFDRDMELDFSYQTLDGLRYRGNVHRDKGTVAASFRAIPAAVPTPAELGLPPAVETLAGRMKGLVLIAGLPGSGRSTTVASLIEALCRGSRRVVLSLEDAIEFVHPPARGIVIQREIGLDTQSYEEGLRRGIRQDADVIAVGELRTDAEIGLALGAAETGRLVIAAVAGSDATDALARLIGAVPEEQRGRTAVRLAGCLVGAVAQLLVPKTDGSGLALAAEVLIATPEIRNLIRSRSLDGIPPLLVAGAGRGMRSLDAALADLAGRGVIDRDLALSYAREPGAFRSGGA
;
A
#
# COMPACT_ATOMS: atom_id res chain seq x y z
N MET A 1 -17.67 66.60 -17.45
CA MET A 1 -17.94 65.17 -17.19
C MET A 1 -16.60 64.49 -16.98
N PRO A 2 -16.26 64.01 -15.79
CA PRO A 2 -14.99 63.33 -15.58
C PRO A 2 -15.10 61.84 -15.98
N GLN A 3 -14.15 61.39 -16.74
CA GLN A 3 -13.96 59.98 -17.16
C GLN A 3 -13.66 59.12 -15.91
N ARG A 4 -14.48 58.08 -15.71
CA ARG A 4 -14.21 57.04 -14.71
C ARG A 4 -13.08 56.14 -15.19
N THR A 5 -11.93 56.24 -14.53
CA THR A 5 -10.83 55.29 -14.64
C THR A 5 -11.31 53.88 -14.17
N PRO A 6 -11.02 52.78 -14.88
CA PRO A 6 -11.36 51.47 -14.44
C PRO A 6 -10.54 51.13 -13.20
N GLN A 7 -11.23 50.80 -12.09
CA GLN A 7 -10.62 50.24 -10.89
C GLN A 7 -9.86 48.95 -11.26
N LYS A 8 -8.53 48.96 -11.04
CA LYS A 8 -7.72 47.75 -11.03
C LYS A 8 -8.28 46.79 -9.97
N ILE A 9 -8.84 45.72 -10.43
CA ILE A 9 -9.24 44.60 -9.56
C ILE A 9 -7.95 44.04 -8.91
N ASP A 10 -7.90 44.11 -7.60
CA ASP A 10 -6.78 43.63 -6.81
C ASP A 10 -6.64 42.09 -7.00
N LYS A 11 -5.57 41.69 -7.70
CA LYS A 11 -5.26 40.30 -8.04
C LYS A 11 -4.85 39.43 -6.85
N ARG A 12 -4.96 39.91 -5.60
CA ARG A 12 -4.50 39.23 -4.39
C ARG A 12 -5.59 38.50 -3.60
N GLN A 13 -6.82 38.42 -4.08
CA GLN A 13 -7.90 37.76 -3.37
C GLN A 13 -8.28 36.42 -4.07
N SER A 14 -7.84 35.33 -3.47
CA SER A 14 -8.04 33.91 -3.73
C SER A 14 -7.13 33.29 -4.81
N GLN A 15 -6.02 32.75 -4.37
CA GLN A 15 -5.22 31.82 -5.15
C GLN A 15 -6.07 30.55 -5.40
N ARG A 16 -6.22 30.18 -6.69
CA ARG A 16 -6.91 28.94 -7.08
C ARG A 16 -5.92 27.80 -6.99
N GLU A 17 -6.27 26.77 -6.28
CA GLU A 17 -5.45 25.58 -6.10
C GLU A 17 -5.95 24.47 -7.04
N PRO A 18 -5.04 23.73 -7.74
CA PRO A 18 -5.43 22.57 -8.54
C PRO A 18 -5.97 21.49 -7.59
N ALA A 19 -7.25 21.21 -7.66
CA ALA A 19 -7.88 20.22 -6.79
C ALA A 19 -8.91 19.38 -7.56
N ARG A 20 -8.81 18.05 -7.45
CA ARG A 20 -9.72 17.11 -8.10
C ARG A 20 -10.70 16.52 -7.07
N LEU A 21 -11.86 17.13 -6.95
CA LEU A 21 -12.96 16.65 -6.10
C LEU A 21 -14.12 16.14 -6.97
N SER A 22 -14.79 15.09 -6.54
CA SER A 22 -16.00 14.61 -7.22
C SER A 22 -17.11 15.63 -7.06
N LEU A 23 -17.66 16.09 -8.18
CA LEU A 23 -18.66 17.13 -8.28
C LEU A 23 -19.92 16.61 -8.98
N LEU A 24 -21.08 16.80 -8.37
CA LEU A 24 -22.38 16.76 -9.04
C LEU A 24 -22.85 18.19 -9.24
N PHE A 25 -23.43 18.50 -10.40
CA PHE A 25 -24.02 19.82 -10.65
C PHE A 25 -25.30 19.70 -11.46
N TRP A 26 -26.19 20.67 -11.31
CA TRP A 26 -27.37 20.87 -12.12
C TRP A 26 -27.74 22.35 -12.18
N LEU A 27 -28.50 22.72 -13.22
CA LEU A 27 -29.07 24.08 -13.37
C LEU A 27 -30.14 24.27 -12.29
N GLN A 28 -30.16 25.42 -11.62
CA GLN A 28 -31.06 25.69 -10.51
C GLN A 28 -32.55 25.61 -10.91
N ASP A 29 -32.90 25.95 -12.16
CA ASP A 29 -34.25 25.93 -12.68
C ASP A 29 -34.71 24.55 -13.17
N HIS A 30 -33.87 23.52 -13.05
CA HIS A 30 -34.09 22.17 -13.55
C HIS A 30 -33.70 21.10 -12.52
N GLU A 31 -34.12 21.24 -11.27
CA GLU A 31 -33.87 20.27 -10.19
C GLU A 31 -34.42 18.86 -10.47
N GLU A 32 -35.35 18.71 -11.40
CA GLU A 32 -35.92 17.42 -11.83
C GLU A 32 -35.04 16.66 -12.84
N LEU A 33 -34.07 17.32 -13.45
CA LEU A 33 -33.13 16.66 -14.37
C LEU A 33 -32.01 15.92 -13.59
N PRO A 34 -31.55 14.78 -14.11
CA PRO A 34 -30.46 14.06 -13.46
C PRO A 34 -29.19 14.94 -13.34
N ALA A 35 -28.64 15.01 -12.14
CA ALA A 35 -27.40 15.73 -11.87
C ALA A 35 -26.25 15.16 -12.72
N GLU A 36 -25.43 16.02 -13.30
CA GLU A 36 -24.24 15.59 -14.02
C GLU A 36 -23.06 15.37 -13.08
N ARG A 37 -22.34 14.28 -13.29
CA ARG A 37 -21.15 13.95 -12.54
C ARG A 37 -19.87 14.37 -13.29
N THR A 38 -19.00 15.10 -12.59
CA THR A 38 -17.69 15.51 -13.09
C THR A 38 -16.69 15.60 -11.94
N THR A 39 -15.50 16.13 -12.22
CA THR A 39 -14.50 16.47 -11.20
C THR A 39 -14.10 17.94 -11.33
N THR A 40 -13.72 18.56 -10.23
CA THR A 40 -13.13 19.89 -10.25
C THR A 40 -11.77 19.87 -10.93
N ILE A 41 -11.40 20.98 -11.57
CA ILE A 41 -10.06 21.23 -12.12
C ILE A 41 -9.26 22.03 -11.12
N ASP A 42 -9.85 23.10 -10.62
CA ASP A 42 -9.34 23.92 -9.54
C ASP A 42 -10.46 24.34 -8.61
N ILE A 43 -10.13 24.73 -7.39
CA ILE A 43 -11.08 25.21 -6.40
C ILE A 43 -10.40 26.26 -5.52
N SER A 44 -11.21 27.18 -5.00
CA SER A 44 -10.82 28.19 -4.03
C SER A 44 -11.96 28.40 -3.03
N PRO A 45 -11.76 29.11 -1.93
CA PRO A 45 -12.84 29.44 -1.00
C PRO A 45 -14.05 30.18 -1.60
N ARG A 46 -13.95 30.69 -2.83
CA ARG A 46 -15.02 31.50 -3.48
C ARG A 46 -15.43 31.03 -4.87
N SER A 47 -14.72 30.06 -5.44
CA SER A 47 -14.96 29.62 -6.83
C SER A 47 -14.39 28.23 -7.10
N LEU A 48 -14.90 27.55 -8.11
CA LEU A 48 -14.30 26.35 -8.67
C LEU A 48 -14.33 26.37 -10.19
N ALA A 49 -13.51 25.49 -10.82
CA ALA A 49 -13.64 25.18 -12.22
C ALA A 49 -13.85 23.69 -12.43
N PHE A 50 -14.64 23.32 -13.44
CA PHE A 50 -14.88 21.93 -13.85
C PHE A 50 -15.04 21.82 -15.35
N ARG A 51 -14.90 20.59 -15.89
CA ARG A 51 -15.11 20.31 -17.32
C ARG A 51 -16.45 19.60 -17.53
N SER A 52 -17.23 20.02 -18.55
CA SER A 52 -18.45 19.33 -18.96
C SER A 52 -18.62 19.37 -20.48
N ALA A 53 -19.23 18.33 -21.04
CA ALA A 53 -19.71 18.30 -22.42
C ALA A 53 -21.03 19.04 -22.59
N LYS A 54 -21.76 19.32 -21.49
CA LYS A 54 -23.03 20.07 -21.51
C LYS A 54 -22.77 21.55 -21.79
N THR A 55 -23.54 22.13 -22.67
CA THR A 55 -23.47 23.57 -22.95
C THR A 55 -24.19 24.32 -21.82
N ILE A 56 -23.44 25.11 -21.06
CA ILE A 56 -23.94 25.92 -19.95
C ILE A 56 -23.72 27.40 -20.34
N ALA A 57 -24.72 28.22 -20.16
CA ALA A 57 -24.62 29.65 -20.49
C ALA A 57 -23.77 30.40 -19.45
N LEU A 58 -23.17 31.52 -19.88
CA LEU A 58 -22.57 32.46 -18.96
C LEU A 58 -23.66 33.04 -18.03
N ASP A 59 -23.32 33.27 -16.77
CA ASP A 59 -24.19 33.71 -15.69
C ASP A 59 -25.30 32.72 -15.32
N ALA A 60 -25.29 31.50 -15.85
CA ALA A 60 -26.25 30.46 -15.48
C ALA A 60 -26.09 30.10 -14.00
N PRO A 61 -27.22 30.08 -13.24
CA PRO A 61 -27.21 29.65 -11.82
C PRO A 61 -27.09 28.13 -11.75
N LEU A 62 -26.13 27.65 -10.93
CA LEU A 62 -25.88 26.24 -10.71
C LEU A 62 -26.04 25.88 -9.23
N VAL A 63 -26.52 24.67 -8.98
CA VAL A 63 -26.41 23.99 -7.70
C VAL A 63 -25.27 22.99 -7.83
N LEU A 64 -24.34 23.02 -6.89
CA LEU A 64 -23.10 22.26 -6.86
C LEU A 64 -23.10 21.38 -5.61
N LYS A 65 -22.81 20.11 -5.77
CA LYS A 65 -22.63 19.18 -4.64
C LYS A 65 -21.25 18.54 -4.72
N LEU A 66 -20.36 18.99 -3.84
CA LEU A 66 -19.04 18.40 -3.66
C LEU A 66 -19.15 17.20 -2.72
N HIS A 67 -18.65 16.05 -3.17
CA HIS A 67 -18.57 14.87 -2.31
C HIS A 67 -17.44 15.02 -1.30
N ASN A 68 -17.71 14.66 -0.05
CA ASN A 68 -16.70 14.61 0.98
C ASN A 68 -15.77 13.42 0.75
N PRO A 69 -14.49 13.65 0.41
CA PRO A 69 -13.55 12.57 0.13
C PRO A 69 -13.18 11.74 1.37
N ALA A 70 -13.34 12.30 2.58
CA ALA A 70 -13.11 11.60 3.84
C ALA A 70 -14.38 10.89 4.39
N GLY A 71 -15.47 10.87 3.62
CA GLY A 71 -16.77 10.39 4.08
C GLY A 71 -17.53 11.41 4.94
N GLY A 72 -18.82 11.18 5.17
CA GLY A 72 -19.69 12.08 5.94
C GLY A 72 -20.47 13.09 5.09
N ARG A 73 -20.70 14.30 5.62
CA ARG A 73 -21.58 15.31 4.97
C ARG A 73 -20.93 15.85 3.69
N ASN A 74 -21.66 15.77 2.57
CA ASN A 74 -21.32 16.45 1.33
C ASN A 74 -21.61 17.95 1.45
N LEU A 75 -20.86 18.78 0.72
CA LEU A 75 -21.08 20.21 0.66
C LEU A 75 -21.98 20.54 -0.53
N GLN A 76 -23.10 21.22 -0.28
CA GLN A 76 -23.98 21.71 -1.33
C GLN A 76 -23.97 23.24 -1.34
N MET A 77 -23.72 23.82 -2.50
CA MET A 77 -23.55 25.26 -2.70
C MET A 77 -24.31 25.71 -3.93
N ARG A 78 -24.58 27.01 -3.98
CA ARG A 78 -25.05 27.69 -5.18
C ARG A 78 -23.93 28.57 -5.74
N GLY A 79 -23.98 28.77 -7.05
CA GLY A 79 -23.02 29.66 -7.70
C GLY A 79 -23.42 29.95 -9.13
N ARG A 80 -22.69 30.86 -9.78
CA ARG A 80 -22.94 31.29 -11.16
C ARG A 80 -21.73 31.05 -12.03
N VAL A 81 -21.99 30.67 -13.29
CA VAL A 81 -20.93 30.53 -14.29
C VAL A 81 -20.36 31.89 -14.62
N CYS A 82 -19.12 32.15 -14.25
CA CYS A 82 -18.44 33.41 -14.49
C CYS A 82 -17.39 33.36 -15.63
N ARG A 83 -17.04 32.16 -16.12
CA ARG A 83 -16.05 31.95 -17.17
C ARG A 83 -16.37 30.68 -17.96
N ILE A 84 -16.16 30.71 -19.26
CA ILE A 84 -16.27 29.56 -20.17
C ILE A 84 -15.05 29.55 -21.07
N GLU A 85 -14.30 28.45 -21.05
CA GLU A 85 -13.14 28.24 -21.93
C GLU A 85 -13.41 27.00 -22.80
N LYS A 86 -13.42 27.20 -24.12
CA LYS A 86 -13.59 26.12 -25.09
C LYS A 86 -12.26 25.89 -25.82
N ASP A 87 -11.76 24.66 -25.76
CA ASP A 87 -10.64 24.25 -26.61
C ASP A 87 -11.13 24.11 -28.07
N PRO A 88 -10.42 24.66 -29.06
CA PRO A 88 -10.78 24.49 -30.47
C PRO A 88 -10.83 22.99 -30.83
N GLY A 89 -12.00 22.49 -31.21
CA GLY A 89 -12.23 21.09 -31.58
C GLY A 89 -12.57 20.13 -30.46
N ALA A 90 -12.65 20.57 -29.19
CA ALA A 90 -13.08 19.72 -28.09
C ALA A 90 -14.61 19.64 -27.96
N SER A 91 -15.13 18.45 -27.64
CA SER A 91 -16.56 18.21 -27.35
C SER A 91 -17.00 18.72 -25.97
N SER A 92 -16.08 19.28 -25.19
CA SER A 92 -16.32 19.76 -23.81
C SER A 92 -15.71 21.13 -23.60
N ALA A 93 -16.23 21.85 -22.60
CA ALA A 93 -15.72 23.16 -22.17
C ALA A 93 -15.35 23.16 -20.69
N VAL A 94 -14.48 24.08 -20.30
CA VAL A 94 -14.17 24.36 -18.90
C VAL A 94 -15.03 25.52 -18.42
N TYR A 95 -15.73 25.31 -17.32
CA TYR A 95 -16.63 26.28 -16.70
C TYR A 95 -16.04 26.73 -15.36
N GLY A 96 -15.81 28.04 -15.23
CA GLY A 96 -15.49 28.67 -13.95
C GLY A 96 -16.77 29.13 -13.27
N VAL A 97 -16.98 28.74 -12.03
CA VAL A 97 -18.17 29.07 -11.23
C VAL A 97 -17.75 29.85 -10.00
N GLN A 98 -18.37 30.99 -9.78
CA GLN A 98 -18.25 31.78 -8.56
C GLN A 98 -19.38 31.38 -7.61
N PHE A 99 -19.05 31.13 -6.34
CA PHE A 99 -20.04 30.78 -5.33
C PHE A 99 -20.85 31.99 -4.86
N ASP A 100 -22.10 31.76 -4.54
CA ASP A 100 -22.90 32.67 -3.73
C ASP A 100 -22.38 32.72 -2.29
N GLN A 101 -23.01 33.49 -1.42
CA GLN A 101 -22.63 33.58 -0.01
C GLN A 101 -22.75 32.20 0.67
N ILE A 102 -21.65 31.74 1.26
CA ILE A 102 -21.55 30.45 1.99
C ILE A 102 -21.51 30.79 3.50
N ASP A 103 -22.19 30.02 4.33
CA ASP A 103 -22.11 30.18 5.78
C ASP A 103 -20.73 29.75 6.33
N ALA A 104 -20.39 30.22 7.54
CA ALA A 104 -19.07 29.98 8.14
C ALA A 104 -18.76 28.48 8.33
N ARG A 105 -19.78 27.65 8.58
CA ARG A 105 -19.60 26.20 8.77
C ARG A 105 -19.30 25.50 7.44
N ASP A 106 -20.00 25.86 6.40
CA ASP A 106 -19.80 25.32 5.06
C ASP A 106 -18.51 25.88 4.43
N GLN A 107 -18.11 27.11 4.81
CA GLN A 107 -16.83 27.70 4.42
C GLN A 107 -15.64 26.88 4.98
N ALA A 108 -15.68 26.54 6.29
CA ALA A 108 -14.63 25.70 6.90
C ALA A 108 -14.56 24.29 6.27
N LEU A 109 -15.71 23.72 5.89
CA LEU A 109 -15.75 22.44 5.20
C LEU A 109 -15.18 22.55 3.77
N LEU A 110 -15.45 23.65 3.07
CA LEU A 110 -14.90 23.93 1.74
C LEU A 110 -13.37 24.08 1.80
N GLU A 111 -12.84 24.81 2.77
CA GLU A 111 -11.38 24.96 2.98
C GLU A 111 -10.72 23.61 3.18
N ARG A 112 -11.30 22.74 4.02
CA ARG A 112 -10.83 21.37 4.18
C ARG A 112 -10.88 20.57 2.85
N PHE A 113 -11.90 20.73 2.04
CA PHE A 113 -11.99 20.07 0.73
C PHE A 113 -10.91 20.56 -0.24
N VAL A 114 -10.59 21.86 -0.21
CA VAL A 114 -9.48 22.43 -0.98
C VAL A 114 -8.16 21.75 -0.60
N GLN A 115 -7.87 21.64 0.69
CA GLN A 115 -6.62 21.02 1.17
C GLN A 115 -6.52 19.54 0.75
N ILE A 116 -7.60 18.76 0.91
CA ILE A 116 -7.64 17.37 0.42
C ILE A 116 -7.43 17.32 -1.10
N GLY A 117 -8.03 18.24 -1.85
CA GLY A 117 -7.86 18.32 -3.30
C GLY A 117 -6.41 18.60 -3.70
N THR A 118 -5.72 19.46 -2.97
CA THR A 118 -4.32 19.84 -3.23
C THR A 118 -3.38 18.65 -3.03
N ILE A 119 -3.48 17.93 -1.90
CA ILE A 119 -2.63 16.74 -1.68
C ILE A 119 -2.88 15.66 -2.73
N ASN A 120 -4.14 15.43 -3.12
CA ASN A 120 -4.46 14.49 -4.21
C ASN A 120 -3.84 14.91 -5.54
N ALA A 121 -3.84 16.20 -5.87
CA ALA A 121 -3.22 16.71 -7.09
C ALA A 121 -1.69 16.47 -7.10
N ILE A 122 -1.02 16.71 -5.96
CA ILE A 122 0.43 16.45 -5.80
C ILE A 122 0.72 14.96 -5.98
N LEU A 123 0.00 14.08 -5.27
CA LEU A 123 0.22 12.64 -5.34
C LEU A 123 -0.09 12.06 -6.72
N SER A 124 -1.17 12.52 -7.37
CA SER A 124 -1.51 12.09 -8.74
C SER A 124 -0.47 12.60 -9.77
N ALA A 125 0.10 13.79 -9.58
CA ALA A 125 1.20 14.29 -10.42
C ALA A 125 2.47 13.44 -10.25
N ALA A 126 2.82 13.10 -9.01
CA ALA A 126 3.93 12.21 -8.69
C ALA A 126 3.77 10.82 -9.34
N ALA A 127 2.57 10.23 -9.28
CA ALA A 127 2.29 8.95 -9.91
C ALA A 127 2.47 8.98 -11.43
N ARG A 128 2.04 10.06 -12.11
CA ARG A 128 2.28 10.24 -13.56
C ARG A 128 3.77 10.25 -13.92
N LYS A 129 4.61 10.74 -13.02
CA LYS A 129 6.08 10.74 -13.17
C LYS A 129 6.72 9.42 -12.71
N LYS A 130 5.91 8.44 -12.28
CA LYS A 130 6.37 7.16 -11.72
C LYS A 130 7.28 7.34 -10.50
N ALA A 131 6.98 8.36 -9.68
CA ALA A 131 7.67 8.54 -8.42
C ALA A 131 7.35 7.39 -7.46
N THR A 132 8.37 6.89 -6.78
CA THR A 132 8.22 5.88 -5.72
C THR A 132 7.87 6.50 -4.39
N ASP A 133 8.41 7.70 -4.12
CA ASP A 133 8.18 8.41 -2.87
C ASP A 133 7.95 9.91 -3.14
N VAL A 134 7.12 10.54 -2.30
CA VAL A 134 6.84 11.97 -2.26
C VAL A 134 7.15 12.47 -0.86
N HIS A 135 7.98 13.48 -0.73
CA HIS A 135 8.29 14.12 0.55
C HIS A 135 7.74 15.54 0.55
N LEU A 136 7.01 15.89 1.59
CA LEU A 136 6.42 17.19 1.82
C LEU A 136 7.03 17.81 3.08
N LEU A 137 7.76 18.91 2.89
CA LEU A 137 8.51 19.62 3.94
C LEU A 137 8.14 21.11 3.92
N ALA A 138 8.01 21.72 5.09
CA ALA A 138 7.76 23.15 5.18
C ALA A 138 8.92 23.95 4.60
N GLY A 139 8.60 24.98 3.80
CA GLY A 139 9.58 25.84 3.13
C GLY A 139 10.22 25.21 1.88
N SER A 140 9.79 24.03 1.45
CA SER A 140 10.26 23.35 0.27
C SER A 140 9.11 23.04 -0.70
N PRO A 141 9.33 23.04 -2.02
CA PRO A 141 8.39 22.40 -2.93
C PRO A 141 8.30 20.90 -2.64
N PRO A 142 7.22 20.20 -3.10
CA PRO A 142 7.16 18.76 -3.03
C PRO A 142 8.40 18.12 -3.65
N ILE A 143 8.98 17.14 -2.98
CA ILE A 143 10.20 16.45 -3.43
C ILE A 143 9.81 15.04 -3.84
N LEU A 144 10.17 14.64 -5.06
CA LEU A 144 9.87 13.32 -5.61
C LEU A 144 11.11 12.45 -5.68
N ARG A 145 10.95 11.16 -5.40
CA ARG A 145 11.95 10.13 -5.73
C ARG A 145 11.54 9.42 -7.01
N VAL A 146 12.31 9.57 -8.07
CA VAL A 146 12.06 8.94 -9.36
C VAL A 146 13.30 8.15 -9.78
N ARG A 147 13.16 6.84 -10.00
CA ARG A 147 14.29 5.93 -10.35
C ARG A 147 15.47 5.97 -9.36
N GLY A 148 15.18 6.24 -8.08
CA GLY A 148 16.19 6.37 -7.03
C GLY A 148 16.67 7.80 -6.76
N ASP A 149 16.61 8.67 -7.74
CA ASP A 149 17.02 10.08 -7.62
C ASP A 149 15.94 10.93 -6.96
N VAL A 150 16.37 11.87 -6.14
CA VAL A 150 15.51 12.79 -5.39
C VAL A 150 15.61 14.18 -5.98
N ALA A 151 14.48 14.74 -6.43
CA ALA A 151 14.43 16.08 -7.01
C ALA A 151 13.18 16.86 -6.58
N PRO A 152 13.28 18.19 -6.37
CA PRO A 152 12.11 19.03 -6.12
C PRO A 152 11.25 19.15 -7.37
N GLU A 153 9.94 19.30 -7.17
CA GLU A 153 8.98 19.64 -8.22
C GLU A 153 9.05 21.12 -8.57
N ASP A 154 8.66 21.42 -9.81
CA ASP A 154 8.49 22.82 -10.26
C ASP A 154 7.16 23.38 -9.71
N MET A 155 7.14 23.57 -8.39
CA MET A 155 6.01 24.10 -7.62
C MET A 155 6.52 25.13 -6.60
N PHE A 156 5.62 25.95 -6.07
CA PHE A 156 5.98 26.85 -4.97
C PHE A 156 6.30 26.07 -3.69
N PRO A 157 7.23 26.59 -2.84
CA PRO A 157 7.48 26.04 -1.53
C PRO A 157 6.21 26.01 -0.68
N LEU A 158 6.00 24.90 0.04
CA LEU A 158 4.84 24.72 0.92
C LEU A 158 5.02 25.54 2.20
N GLY A 159 4.04 26.38 2.55
CA GLY A 159 4.00 27.08 3.82
C GLY A 159 3.81 26.09 4.99
N ALA A 160 4.37 26.40 6.18
CA ALA A 160 4.27 25.50 7.32
C ALA A 160 2.80 25.25 7.74
N THR A 161 1.98 26.31 7.80
CA THR A 161 0.56 26.21 8.14
C THR A 161 -0.22 25.47 7.05
N ASP A 162 0.00 25.82 5.78
CA ASP A 162 -0.70 25.18 4.65
C ASP A 162 -0.39 23.67 4.58
N LEU A 163 0.87 23.29 4.84
CA LEU A 163 1.28 21.89 4.87
C LEU A 163 0.63 21.15 6.06
N GLU A 164 0.61 21.75 7.26
CA GLU A 164 -0.05 21.14 8.43
C GLU A 164 -1.55 20.94 8.15
N ASP A 165 -2.24 21.95 7.65
CA ASP A 165 -3.66 21.88 7.29
C ASP A 165 -3.92 20.81 6.23
N MET A 166 -3.08 20.74 5.20
CA MET A 166 -3.16 19.74 4.13
C MET A 166 -3.01 18.32 4.69
N ILE A 167 -2.01 18.06 5.53
CA ILE A 167 -1.78 16.73 6.11
C ILE A 167 -2.88 16.38 7.10
N VAL A 168 -3.26 17.29 8.00
CA VAL A 168 -4.34 17.05 8.96
C VAL A 168 -5.68 16.77 8.26
N SER A 169 -5.92 17.39 7.09
CA SER A 169 -7.16 17.19 6.34
C SER A 169 -7.37 15.74 5.87
N VAL A 170 -6.30 14.97 5.66
CA VAL A 170 -6.37 13.58 5.20
C VAL A 170 -6.32 12.55 6.33
N LEU A 171 -6.03 12.98 7.56
CA LEU A 171 -6.07 12.12 8.73
C LEU A 171 -7.51 11.96 9.26
N THR A 172 -7.84 10.76 9.73
CA THR A 172 -9.06 10.53 10.51
C THR A 172 -8.91 11.18 11.90
N PRO A 173 -10.02 11.47 12.63
CA PRO A 173 -9.93 12.04 13.97
C PRO A 173 -9.03 11.22 14.92
N ARG A 174 -9.12 9.89 14.89
CA ARG A 174 -8.28 8.99 15.70
C ARG A 174 -6.80 9.07 15.30
N GLN A 175 -6.50 9.12 14.01
CA GLN A 175 -5.14 9.26 13.51
C GLN A 175 -4.53 10.60 13.93
N LYS A 176 -5.33 11.67 13.89
CA LYS A 176 -4.91 12.98 14.39
C LYS A 176 -4.59 12.96 15.88
N GLU A 177 -5.43 12.32 16.71
CA GLU A 177 -5.17 12.16 18.15
C GLU A 177 -3.87 11.40 18.42
N ILE A 178 -3.57 10.35 17.65
CA ILE A 178 -2.31 9.59 17.75
C ILE A 178 -1.14 10.49 17.36
N PHE A 179 -1.22 11.19 16.22
CA PHE A 179 -0.16 12.10 15.78
C PHE A 179 0.09 13.24 16.76
N ASP A 180 -0.96 13.85 17.31
CA ASP A 180 -0.83 14.92 18.31
C ASP A 180 -0.13 14.43 19.59
N ARG A 181 -0.32 13.16 19.98
CA ARG A 181 0.30 12.54 21.16
C ARG A 181 1.72 12.07 20.90
N ASP A 182 1.94 11.34 19.81
CA ASP A 182 3.17 10.58 19.54
C ASP A 182 4.15 11.33 18.61
N MET A 183 3.69 12.44 17.98
CA MET A 183 4.44 13.30 17.05
C MET A 183 4.85 12.59 15.76
N GLU A 184 4.42 11.36 15.55
CA GLU A 184 4.65 10.53 14.37
C GLU A 184 3.49 9.56 14.18
N LEU A 185 3.14 9.26 12.92
CA LEU A 185 2.12 8.29 12.58
C LEU A 185 2.36 7.71 11.19
N ASP A 186 2.35 6.39 11.09
CA ASP A 186 2.18 5.68 9.82
C ASP A 186 0.69 5.49 9.51
N PHE A 187 0.29 5.67 8.25
CA PHE A 187 -1.10 5.49 7.82
C PHE A 187 -1.18 5.12 6.34
N SER A 188 -2.28 4.50 5.95
CA SER A 188 -2.63 4.28 4.55
C SER A 188 -3.46 5.43 4.03
N TYR A 189 -3.19 5.88 2.80
CA TYR A 189 -3.95 6.90 2.12
C TYR A 189 -4.33 6.46 0.71
N GLN A 190 -5.59 6.67 0.35
CA GLN A 190 -6.06 6.45 -1.01
C GLN A 190 -6.52 7.78 -1.61
N THR A 191 -5.94 8.12 -2.75
CA THR A 191 -6.33 9.32 -3.50
C THR A 191 -7.70 9.16 -4.14
N LEU A 192 -8.31 10.25 -4.57
CA LEU A 192 -9.64 10.26 -5.19
C LEU A 192 -9.68 9.51 -6.53
N ASP A 193 -8.57 9.41 -7.23
CA ASP A 193 -8.39 8.63 -8.46
C ASP A 193 -7.99 7.17 -8.21
N GLY A 194 -8.02 6.74 -6.95
CA GLY A 194 -7.85 5.34 -6.54
C GLY A 194 -6.40 4.90 -6.32
N LEU A 195 -5.42 5.81 -6.46
CA LEU A 195 -4.02 5.51 -6.14
C LEU A 195 -3.84 5.34 -4.64
N ARG A 196 -3.04 4.37 -4.23
CA ARG A 196 -2.75 4.13 -2.82
C ARG A 196 -1.33 4.52 -2.46
N TYR A 197 -1.19 5.01 -1.24
CA TYR A 197 0.07 5.41 -0.65
C TYR A 197 0.17 4.93 0.80
N ARG A 198 1.34 4.52 1.21
CA ARG A 198 1.71 4.46 2.62
C ARG A 198 2.24 5.83 3.00
N GLY A 199 1.57 6.50 3.91
CA GLY A 199 1.95 7.81 4.46
C GLY A 199 2.67 7.63 5.80
N ASN A 200 3.66 8.47 6.04
CA ASN A 200 4.23 8.72 7.36
C ASN A 200 4.16 10.23 7.58
N VAL A 201 3.55 10.66 8.68
CA VAL A 201 3.56 12.05 9.13
C VAL A 201 4.41 12.15 10.40
N HIS A 202 5.25 13.17 10.48
CA HIS A 202 6.15 13.41 11.61
C HIS A 202 6.42 14.90 11.80
N ARG A 203 7.07 15.25 12.94
CA ARG A 203 7.55 16.61 13.18
C ARG A 203 8.99 16.76 12.67
N ASP A 204 9.25 17.82 11.89
CA ASP A 204 10.59 18.27 11.47
C ASP A 204 10.79 19.73 11.86
N LYS A 205 11.78 20.02 12.71
CA LYS A 205 12.11 21.40 13.17
C LYS A 205 10.90 22.16 13.71
N GLY A 206 9.99 21.46 14.41
CA GLY A 206 8.78 22.04 14.98
C GLY A 206 7.61 22.22 14.00
N THR A 207 7.79 21.90 12.72
CA THR A 207 6.73 21.90 11.71
C THR A 207 6.27 20.47 11.38
N VAL A 208 5.13 20.35 10.70
CA VAL A 208 4.67 19.06 10.15
C VAL A 208 5.45 18.74 8.88
N ALA A 209 5.84 17.50 8.72
CA ALA A 209 6.38 16.94 7.50
C ALA A 209 5.68 15.61 7.19
N ALA A 210 5.66 15.21 5.92
CA ALA A 210 5.09 13.92 5.53
C ALA A 210 5.86 13.28 4.38
N SER A 211 5.85 11.95 4.37
CA SER A 211 6.37 11.13 3.28
C SER A 211 5.29 10.18 2.80
N PHE A 212 5.13 10.06 1.49
CA PHE A 212 4.17 9.15 0.87
C PHE A 212 4.90 8.20 -0.06
N ARG A 213 4.84 6.91 0.22
CA ARG A 213 5.34 5.85 -0.67
C ARG A 213 4.21 5.34 -1.56
N ALA A 214 4.40 5.40 -2.87
CA ALA A 214 3.43 4.90 -3.83
C ALA A 214 3.30 3.37 -3.73
N ILE A 215 2.07 2.87 -3.69
CA ILE A 215 1.74 1.46 -3.70
C ILE A 215 1.38 1.08 -5.15
N PRO A 216 2.01 0.04 -5.73
CA PRO A 216 1.70 -0.39 -7.09
C PRO A 216 0.23 -0.76 -7.25
N ALA A 217 -0.40 -0.34 -8.34
CA ALA A 217 -1.80 -0.62 -8.61
C ALA A 217 -2.08 -2.10 -8.97
N ALA A 218 -1.06 -2.80 -9.46
CA ALA A 218 -1.16 -4.20 -9.86
C ALA A 218 -0.32 -5.08 -8.94
N VAL A 219 -0.89 -6.19 -8.50
CA VAL A 219 -0.17 -7.24 -7.78
C VAL A 219 0.61 -8.07 -8.81
N PRO A 220 1.95 -8.15 -8.70
CA PRO A 220 2.73 -8.98 -9.62
C PRO A 220 2.41 -10.47 -9.40
N THR A 221 2.45 -11.26 -10.45
CA THR A 221 2.28 -12.71 -10.38
C THR A 221 3.51 -13.37 -9.72
N PRO A 222 3.36 -14.59 -9.16
CA PRO A 222 4.51 -15.33 -8.61
C PRO A 222 5.64 -15.54 -9.64
N ALA A 223 5.29 -15.76 -10.90
CA ALA A 223 6.25 -15.93 -11.99
C ALA A 223 7.01 -14.62 -12.29
N GLU A 224 6.34 -13.47 -12.32
CA GLU A 224 6.97 -12.15 -12.50
C GLU A 224 7.92 -11.81 -11.36
N LEU A 225 7.63 -12.28 -10.15
CA LEU A 225 8.53 -12.15 -8.99
C LEU A 225 9.74 -13.10 -9.06
N GLY A 226 9.73 -14.09 -9.95
CA GLY A 226 10.76 -15.12 -10.03
C GLY A 226 10.65 -16.18 -8.92
N LEU A 227 9.48 -16.35 -8.32
CA LEU A 227 9.23 -17.39 -7.33
C LEU A 227 9.25 -18.78 -7.97
N PRO A 228 9.91 -19.78 -7.36
CA PRO A 228 9.85 -21.16 -7.83
C PRO A 228 8.42 -21.72 -7.85
N PRO A 229 8.02 -22.56 -8.83
CA PRO A 229 6.66 -23.13 -8.89
C PRO A 229 6.22 -23.91 -7.65
N ALA A 230 7.18 -24.44 -6.89
CA ALA A 230 6.92 -25.10 -5.62
C ALA A 230 6.23 -24.18 -4.60
N VAL A 231 6.48 -22.87 -4.66
CA VAL A 231 5.86 -21.88 -3.75
C VAL A 231 4.37 -21.76 -3.99
N GLU A 232 3.92 -21.73 -5.25
CA GLU A 232 2.50 -21.76 -5.59
C GLU A 232 1.84 -23.07 -5.16
N THR A 233 2.56 -24.21 -5.27
CA THR A 233 2.09 -25.50 -4.79
C THR A 233 1.90 -25.51 -3.28
N LEU A 234 2.80 -24.89 -2.51
CA LEU A 234 2.65 -24.72 -1.06
C LEU A 234 1.42 -23.86 -0.71
N ALA A 235 1.27 -22.71 -1.37
CA ALA A 235 0.14 -21.81 -1.17
C ALA A 235 -1.19 -22.41 -1.64
N GLY A 236 -1.18 -23.33 -2.60
CA GLY A 236 -2.37 -24.02 -3.10
C GLY A 236 -2.96 -25.06 -2.15
N ARG A 237 -2.30 -25.39 -1.04
CA ARG A 237 -2.79 -26.41 -0.08
C ARG A 237 -4.12 -25.98 0.54
N MET A 238 -4.87 -26.98 1.00
CA MET A 238 -6.18 -26.73 1.63
C MET A 238 -6.06 -26.26 3.07
N LYS A 239 -5.02 -26.69 3.79
CA LYS A 239 -4.78 -26.39 5.20
C LYS A 239 -3.31 -26.46 5.55
N GLY A 240 -2.97 -25.88 6.69
CA GLY A 240 -1.62 -25.91 7.28
C GLY A 240 -0.99 -24.52 7.32
N LEU A 241 0.30 -24.46 7.59
CA LEU A 241 1.05 -23.21 7.74
C LEU A 241 2.13 -23.11 6.66
N VAL A 242 2.13 -22.02 5.91
CA VAL A 242 3.19 -21.61 4.98
C VAL A 242 3.86 -20.37 5.55
N LEU A 243 5.16 -20.41 5.71
CA LEU A 243 5.96 -19.29 6.20
C LEU A 243 6.64 -18.56 5.04
N ILE A 244 6.57 -17.23 5.04
CA ILE A 244 7.33 -16.36 4.14
C ILE A 244 8.35 -15.61 4.98
N ALA A 245 9.59 -16.07 4.93
CA ALA A 245 10.69 -15.56 5.75
C ALA A 245 11.55 -14.55 4.98
N GLY A 246 12.19 -13.64 5.70
CA GLY A 246 13.13 -12.69 5.14
C GLY A 246 13.37 -11.52 6.09
N LEU A 247 14.46 -10.80 5.87
CA LEU A 247 14.75 -9.56 6.56
C LEU A 247 13.83 -8.41 6.08
N PRO A 248 13.74 -7.29 6.79
CA PRO A 248 13.04 -6.11 6.30
C PRO A 248 13.52 -5.72 4.89
N GLY A 249 12.57 -5.43 3.98
CA GLY A 249 12.89 -5.12 2.59
C GLY A 249 13.15 -6.31 1.67
N SER A 250 13.02 -7.56 2.12
CA SER A 250 13.22 -8.76 1.28
C SER A 250 12.03 -9.10 0.35
N GLY A 251 10.94 -8.33 0.36
CA GLY A 251 9.78 -8.52 -0.50
C GLY A 251 8.71 -9.47 0.05
N ARG A 252 8.70 -9.77 1.36
CA ARG A 252 7.72 -10.66 2.01
C ARG A 252 6.26 -10.26 1.71
N SER A 253 5.90 -9.00 1.93
CA SER A 253 4.54 -8.48 1.69
C SER A 253 4.13 -8.65 0.24
N THR A 254 5.03 -8.34 -0.70
CA THR A 254 4.78 -8.51 -2.15
C THR A 254 4.54 -9.97 -2.51
N THR A 255 5.30 -10.89 -1.92
CA THR A 255 5.11 -12.34 -2.15
C THR A 255 3.79 -12.83 -1.56
N VAL A 256 3.45 -12.42 -0.33
CA VAL A 256 2.16 -12.78 0.28
C VAL A 256 1.00 -12.26 -0.58
N ALA A 257 1.06 -10.99 -1.02
CA ALA A 257 0.04 -10.41 -1.89
C ALA A 257 -0.07 -11.17 -3.23
N SER A 258 1.07 -11.51 -3.85
CA SER A 258 1.12 -12.29 -5.09
C SER A 258 0.46 -13.67 -4.94
N LEU A 259 0.71 -14.36 -3.84
CA LEU A 259 0.10 -15.65 -3.54
C LEU A 259 -1.41 -15.53 -3.27
N ILE A 260 -1.85 -14.51 -2.55
CA ILE A 260 -3.28 -14.22 -2.33
C ILE A 260 -3.99 -13.99 -3.68
N GLU A 261 -3.40 -13.15 -4.53
CA GLU A 261 -3.96 -12.85 -5.85
C GLU A 261 -4.07 -14.10 -6.72
N ALA A 262 -3.02 -14.94 -6.76
CA ALA A 262 -3.01 -16.20 -7.50
C ALA A 262 -4.09 -17.18 -6.96
N LEU A 263 -4.23 -17.29 -5.63
CA LEU A 263 -5.27 -18.09 -4.98
C LEU A 263 -6.67 -17.63 -5.34
N CYS A 264 -6.94 -16.33 -5.29
CA CYS A 264 -8.26 -15.77 -5.56
C CYS A 264 -8.64 -15.85 -7.04
N ARG A 265 -7.68 -15.77 -7.96
CA ARG A 265 -7.91 -16.02 -9.37
C ARG A 265 -8.15 -17.50 -9.67
N GLY A 266 -7.44 -18.40 -9.00
CA GLY A 266 -7.48 -19.85 -9.23
C GLY A 266 -8.62 -20.58 -8.52
N SER A 267 -9.17 -20.05 -7.43
CA SER A 267 -10.12 -20.75 -6.56
C SER A 267 -11.23 -19.84 -6.03
N ARG A 268 -12.30 -20.46 -5.50
CA ARG A 268 -13.44 -19.76 -4.85
C ARG A 268 -13.26 -19.74 -3.33
N ARG A 269 -12.09 -19.33 -2.86
CA ARG A 269 -11.78 -19.28 -1.43
C ARG A 269 -12.03 -17.90 -0.86
N VAL A 270 -12.37 -17.86 0.42
CA VAL A 270 -12.40 -16.63 1.23
C VAL A 270 -11.04 -16.47 1.89
N VAL A 271 -10.34 -15.40 1.54
CA VAL A 271 -9.03 -15.04 2.11
C VAL A 271 -9.23 -13.87 3.06
N LEU A 272 -8.81 -14.02 4.32
CA LEU A 272 -8.64 -12.91 5.25
C LEU A 272 -7.18 -12.50 5.24
N SER A 273 -6.88 -11.25 4.92
CA SER A 273 -5.55 -10.67 5.04
C SER A 273 -5.51 -9.69 6.21
N LEU A 274 -4.53 -9.85 7.09
CA LEU A 274 -4.24 -8.98 8.22
C LEU A 274 -2.90 -8.31 7.96
N GLU A 275 -2.87 -6.98 7.84
CA GLU A 275 -1.72 -6.21 7.36
C GLU A 275 -1.46 -5.00 8.25
N ASP A 276 -0.19 -4.64 8.53
CA ASP A 276 0.17 -3.40 9.25
C ASP A 276 -0.27 -2.16 8.44
N ALA A 277 -0.06 -2.23 7.11
CA ALA A 277 -0.60 -1.32 6.12
C ALA A 277 -0.96 -2.13 4.87
N ILE A 278 -2.12 -1.88 4.28
CA ILE A 278 -2.51 -2.54 3.04
C ILE A 278 -1.68 -1.98 1.89
N GLU A 279 -0.66 -2.74 1.46
CA GLU A 279 0.25 -2.36 0.36
C GLU A 279 -0.34 -2.66 -1.02
N PHE A 280 -1.20 -3.67 -1.16
CA PHE A 280 -1.84 -4.05 -2.41
C PHE A 280 -3.33 -4.22 -2.21
N VAL A 281 -4.14 -3.77 -3.16
CA VAL A 281 -5.58 -4.01 -3.16
C VAL A 281 -5.91 -5.12 -4.13
N HIS A 282 -6.57 -6.15 -3.64
CA HIS A 282 -6.99 -7.28 -4.47
C HIS A 282 -8.35 -6.98 -5.12
N PRO A 283 -8.42 -6.89 -6.46
CA PRO A 283 -9.68 -6.70 -7.14
C PRO A 283 -10.57 -7.95 -7.02
N PRO A 284 -11.90 -7.79 -7.12
CA PRO A 284 -12.80 -8.93 -7.15
C PRO A 284 -12.40 -9.96 -8.23
N ALA A 285 -12.28 -11.24 -7.83
CA ALA A 285 -11.90 -12.34 -8.68
C ALA A 285 -12.84 -13.53 -8.47
N ARG A 286 -12.38 -14.78 -8.66
CA ARG A 286 -13.20 -15.98 -8.37
C ARG A 286 -13.39 -16.19 -6.86
N GLY A 287 -12.39 -15.84 -6.05
CA GLY A 287 -12.42 -15.81 -4.60
C GLY A 287 -12.70 -14.40 -4.06
N ILE A 288 -12.76 -14.28 -2.75
CA ILE A 288 -13.00 -13.02 -2.01
C ILE A 288 -11.79 -12.76 -1.12
N VAL A 289 -11.27 -11.52 -1.14
CA VAL A 289 -10.25 -11.07 -0.19
C VAL A 289 -10.85 -10.05 0.77
N ILE A 290 -10.81 -10.36 2.05
CA ILE A 290 -11.16 -9.46 3.15
C ILE A 290 -9.84 -8.92 3.70
N GLN A 291 -9.50 -7.68 3.38
CA GLN A 291 -8.28 -7.03 3.87
C GLN A 291 -8.60 -6.20 5.10
N ARG A 292 -7.82 -6.36 6.16
CA ARG A 292 -7.99 -5.62 7.41
C ARG A 292 -6.65 -5.05 7.85
N GLU A 293 -6.61 -3.72 7.92
CA GLU A 293 -5.44 -2.98 8.36
C GLU A 293 -5.40 -2.88 9.89
N ILE A 294 -4.23 -3.15 10.46
CA ILE A 294 -4.00 -3.04 11.90
C ILE A 294 -4.08 -1.56 12.32
N GLY A 295 -4.80 -1.29 13.40
CA GLY A 295 -5.00 0.07 13.89
C GLY A 295 -6.16 0.82 13.23
N LEU A 296 -6.62 0.37 12.04
CA LEU A 296 -7.75 0.97 11.32
C LEU A 296 -8.98 0.05 11.35
N ASP A 297 -8.87 -1.18 10.83
CA ASP A 297 -9.96 -2.17 10.71
C ASP A 297 -9.95 -3.20 11.83
N THR A 298 -8.82 -3.39 12.49
CA THR A 298 -8.63 -4.25 13.65
C THR A 298 -7.56 -3.67 14.57
N GLN A 299 -7.63 -3.96 15.87
CA GLN A 299 -6.74 -3.35 16.86
C GLN A 299 -5.31 -3.93 16.83
N SER A 300 -5.19 -5.22 16.53
CA SER A 300 -3.91 -5.93 16.51
C SER A 300 -4.01 -7.19 15.65
N TYR A 301 -2.88 -7.80 15.32
CA TYR A 301 -2.83 -9.12 14.69
C TYR A 301 -3.51 -10.19 15.55
N GLU A 302 -3.30 -10.15 16.87
CA GLU A 302 -3.95 -11.08 17.81
C GLU A 302 -5.47 -11.01 17.71
N GLU A 303 -6.03 -9.79 17.80
CA GLU A 303 -7.48 -9.61 17.73
C GLU A 303 -8.03 -9.91 16.33
N GLY A 304 -7.29 -9.56 15.28
CA GLY A 304 -7.61 -9.90 13.90
C GLY A 304 -7.68 -11.40 13.67
N LEU A 305 -6.70 -12.17 14.16
CA LEU A 305 -6.66 -13.63 14.11
C LEU A 305 -7.80 -14.26 14.93
N ARG A 306 -7.97 -13.80 16.18
CA ARG A 306 -8.99 -14.32 17.10
C ARG A 306 -10.41 -14.19 16.53
N ARG A 307 -10.72 -13.05 15.91
CA ARG A 307 -12.04 -12.78 15.31
C ARG A 307 -12.14 -13.33 13.89
N GLY A 308 -11.04 -13.30 13.13
CA GLY A 308 -10.99 -13.75 11.75
C GLY A 308 -11.31 -15.23 11.58
N ILE A 309 -10.97 -16.07 12.55
CA ILE A 309 -11.35 -17.50 12.58
C ILE A 309 -12.87 -17.69 12.47
N ARG A 310 -13.69 -16.70 12.88
CA ARG A 310 -15.15 -16.72 12.81
C ARG A 310 -15.73 -16.09 11.54
N GLN A 311 -14.89 -15.62 10.62
CA GLN A 311 -15.31 -14.93 9.40
C GLN A 311 -15.35 -15.88 8.18
N ASP A 312 -15.47 -17.18 8.39
CA ASP A 312 -15.54 -18.20 7.35
C ASP A 312 -14.35 -18.16 6.36
N ALA A 313 -13.18 -17.77 6.84
CA ALA A 313 -11.98 -17.72 6.03
C ALA A 313 -11.42 -19.14 5.80
N ASP A 314 -11.20 -19.48 4.54
CA ASP A 314 -10.46 -20.68 4.12
C ASP A 314 -8.95 -20.48 4.27
N VAL A 315 -8.50 -19.23 4.00
CA VAL A 315 -7.10 -18.82 4.04
C VAL A 315 -6.97 -17.60 4.93
N ILE A 316 -5.96 -17.59 5.81
CA ILE A 316 -5.63 -16.42 6.63
C ILE A 316 -4.18 -16.00 6.29
N ALA A 317 -4.01 -14.82 5.73
CA ALA A 317 -2.71 -14.20 5.54
C ALA A 317 -2.39 -13.28 6.72
N VAL A 318 -1.16 -13.35 7.24
CA VAL A 318 -0.71 -12.56 8.39
C VAL A 318 0.56 -11.82 8.00
N GLY A 319 0.52 -10.50 8.08
CA GLY A 319 1.61 -9.62 7.68
C GLY A 319 2.92 -9.88 8.42
N GLU A 320 2.86 -10.17 9.72
CA GLU A 320 4.02 -10.67 10.47
C GLU A 320 3.59 -11.37 11.77
N LEU A 321 4.24 -12.49 12.11
CA LEU A 321 4.11 -13.18 13.40
C LEU A 321 5.30 -12.77 14.29
N ARG A 322 5.02 -12.13 15.42
CA ARG A 322 6.04 -11.60 16.34
C ARG A 322 5.92 -12.14 17.75
N THR A 323 4.69 -12.32 18.24
CA THR A 323 4.40 -12.65 19.64
C THR A 323 3.94 -14.10 19.80
N ASP A 324 4.07 -14.62 21.02
CA ASP A 324 3.60 -15.97 21.39
C ASP A 324 2.09 -16.13 21.17
N ALA A 325 1.30 -15.09 21.48
CA ALA A 325 -0.14 -15.08 21.28
C ALA A 325 -0.51 -15.21 19.79
N GLU A 326 0.14 -14.43 18.92
CA GLU A 326 -0.06 -14.47 17.46
C GLU A 326 0.32 -15.85 16.90
N ILE A 327 1.50 -16.37 17.30
CA ILE A 327 1.98 -17.69 16.89
C ILE A 327 0.99 -18.77 17.33
N GLY A 328 0.54 -18.70 18.58
CA GLY A 328 -0.44 -19.65 19.15
C GLY A 328 -1.76 -19.66 18.37
N LEU A 329 -2.27 -18.49 17.97
CA LEU A 329 -3.50 -18.34 17.19
C LEU A 329 -3.32 -18.80 15.74
N ALA A 330 -2.20 -18.45 15.08
CA ALA A 330 -1.90 -18.90 13.73
C ALA A 330 -1.78 -20.42 13.64
N LEU A 331 -1.06 -21.04 14.58
CA LEU A 331 -1.00 -22.51 14.69
C LEU A 331 -2.38 -23.12 14.92
N GLY A 332 -3.20 -22.53 15.81
CA GLY A 332 -4.57 -23.00 16.06
C GLY A 332 -5.46 -22.91 14.82
N ALA A 333 -5.35 -21.86 14.03
CA ALA A 333 -6.07 -21.74 12.77
C ALA A 333 -5.64 -22.82 11.76
N ALA A 334 -4.33 -23.07 11.64
CA ALA A 334 -3.78 -24.11 10.74
C ALA A 334 -4.19 -25.53 11.19
N GLU A 335 -4.21 -25.80 12.49
CA GLU A 335 -4.64 -27.08 13.06
C GLU A 335 -6.15 -27.34 12.86
N THR A 336 -6.96 -26.28 12.85
CA THR A 336 -8.42 -26.36 12.66
C THR A 336 -8.87 -26.39 11.20
N GLY A 337 -7.92 -26.57 10.26
CA GLY A 337 -8.23 -26.87 8.86
C GLY A 337 -8.10 -25.69 7.89
N ARG A 338 -7.61 -24.53 8.35
CA ARG A 338 -7.35 -23.37 7.49
C ARG A 338 -5.93 -23.40 6.92
N LEU A 339 -5.74 -22.78 5.76
CA LEU A 339 -4.41 -22.45 5.29
C LEU A 339 -3.99 -21.11 5.91
N VAL A 340 -2.86 -21.09 6.62
CA VAL A 340 -2.27 -19.84 7.13
C VAL A 340 -1.02 -19.54 6.30
N ILE A 341 -0.93 -18.35 5.73
CA ILE A 341 0.26 -17.82 5.07
C ILE A 341 0.77 -16.67 5.94
N ALA A 342 1.93 -16.83 6.56
CA ALA A 342 2.41 -15.85 7.52
C ALA A 342 3.84 -15.39 7.19
N ALA A 343 4.07 -14.07 7.22
CA ALA A 343 5.41 -13.55 7.16
C ALA A 343 6.10 -13.65 8.53
N VAL A 344 7.40 -13.91 8.50
CA VAL A 344 8.26 -14.00 9.68
C VAL A 344 9.62 -13.37 9.39
N ALA A 345 10.24 -12.77 10.39
CA ALA A 345 11.63 -12.36 10.29
C ALA A 345 12.53 -13.61 10.31
N GLY A 346 13.53 -13.64 9.43
CA GLY A 346 14.52 -14.72 9.40
C GLY A 346 15.40 -14.62 8.16
N SER A 347 16.67 -14.96 8.30
CA SER A 347 17.63 -14.97 7.19
C SER A 347 17.41 -16.12 6.21
N ASP A 348 16.82 -17.20 6.70
CA ASP A 348 16.49 -18.45 5.99
C ASP A 348 15.38 -19.22 6.70
N ALA A 349 14.96 -20.34 6.14
CA ALA A 349 13.89 -21.16 6.69
C ALA A 349 14.23 -21.74 8.08
N THR A 350 15.46 -22.09 8.33
CA THR A 350 15.90 -22.64 9.63
C THR A 350 15.85 -21.57 10.72
N ASP A 351 16.39 -20.37 10.44
CA ASP A 351 16.33 -19.21 11.35
C ASP A 351 14.88 -18.79 11.63
N ALA A 352 14.02 -18.75 10.60
CA ALA A 352 12.61 -18.44 10.76
C ALA A 352 11.90 -19.42 11.71
N LEU A 353 12.16 -20.73 11.58
CA LEU A 353 11.62 -21.75 12.47
C LEU A 353 12.17 -21.60 13.89
N ALA A 354 13.48 -21.34 14.03
CA ALA A 354 14.12 -21.10 15.33
C ALA A 354 13.51 -19.89 16.05
N ARG A 355 13.29 -18.80 15.32
CA ARG A 355 12.67 -17.56 15.85
C ARG A 355 11.24 -17.79 16.32
N LEU A 356 10.42 -18.51 15.54
CA LEU A 356 9.04 -18.83 15.95
C LEU A 356 9.02 -19.67 17.23
N ILE A 357 9.90 -20.68 17.34
CA ILE A 357 10.01 -21.52 18.55
C ILE A 357 10.59 -20.69 19.71
N GLY A 358 11.54 -19.81 19.42
CA GLY A 358 12.20 -18.96 20.43
C GLY A 358 11.33 -17.81 20.96
N ALA A 359 10.35 -17.35 20.18
CA ALA A 359 9.46 -16.25 20.56
C ALA A 359 8.48 -16.60 21.68
N VAL A 360 8.27 -17.88 21.95
CA VAL A 360 7.40 -18.34 23.06
C VAL A 360 8.22 -18.61 24.33
N PRO A 361 7.60 -18.52 25.53
CA PRO A 361 8.23 -18.90 26.78
C PRO A 361 8.87 -20.28 26.73
N GLU A 362 9.99 -20.50 27.42
CA GLU A 362 10.79 -21.71 27.30
C GLU A 362 10.01 -23.00 27.60
N GLU A 363 9.15 -22.96 28.59
CA GLU A 363 8.27 -24.06 28.97
C GLU A 363 7.26 -24.46 27.89
N GLN A 364 6.96 -23.54 26.95
CA GLN A 364 6.04 -23.76 25.83
C GLN A 364 6.74 -24.19 24.54
N ARG A 365 8.05 -23.97 24.41
CA ARG A 365 8.82 -24.23 23.17
C ARG A 365 8.67 -25.65 22.64
N GLY A 366 8.70 -26.64 23.54
CA GLY A 366 8.50 -28.04 23.15
C GLY A 366 7.13 -28.29 22.53
N ARG A 367 6.06 -27.77 23.17
CA ARG A 367 4.68 -27.89 22.67
C ARG A 367 4.53 -27.13 21.33
N THR A 368 5.08 -25.94 21.22
CA THR A 368 5.05 -25.12 19.99
C THR A 368 5.77 -25.83 18.84
N ALA A 369 6.94 -26.44 19.09
CA ALA A 369 7.66 -27.23 18.10
C ALA A 369 6.83 -28.43 17.58
N VAL A 370 6.14 -29.14 18.47
CA VAL A 370 5.24 -30.26 18.09
C VAL A 370 4.08 -29.76 17.21
N ARG A 371 3.41 -28.68 17.61
CA ARG A 371 2.31 -28.07 16.85
C ARG A 371 2.79 -27.59 15.48
N LEU A 372 3.91 -26.84 15.45
CA LEU A 372 4.53 -26.35 14.22
C LEU A 372 4.87 -27.50 13.27
N ALA A 373 5.53 -28.55 13.77
CA ALA A 373 5.81 -29.75 12.98
C ALA A 373 4.54 -30.43 12.45
N GLY A 374 3.43 -30.36 13.18
CA GLY A 374 2.14 -30.91 12.77
C GLY A 374 1.48 -30.18 11.61
N CYS A 375 1.49 -28.87 11.61
CA CYS A 375 0.77 -28.04 10.65
C CYS A 375 1.65 -27.40 9.56
N LEU A 376 2.98 -27.31 9.70
CA LEU A 376 3.86 -26.70 8.69
C LEU A 376 3.72 -27.41 7.35
N VAL A 377 3.44 -26.68 6.29
CA VAL A 377 3.44 -27.13 4.90
C VAL A 377 4.82 -26.89 4.27
N GLY A 378 5.38 -25.72 4.48
CA GLY A 378 6.70 -25.32 4.02
C GLY A 378 7.05 -23.90 4.45
N ALA A 379 8.27 -23.51 4.14
CA ALA A 379 8.78 -22.16 4.35
C ALA A 379 9.50 -21.67 3.09
N VAL A 380 9.35 -20.39 2.80
CA VAL A 380 10.04 -19.71 1.71
C VAL A 380 10.85 -18.58 2.33
N ALA A 381 12.17 -18.63 2.24
CA ALA A 381 13.01 -17.53 2.69
C ALA A 381 13.53 -16.72 1.49
N GLN A 382 13.57 -15.40 1.64
CA GLN A 382 13.74 -14.47 0.54
C GLN A 382 14.87 -13.48 0.77
N LEU A 383 15.64 -13.24 -0.29
CA LEU A 383 16.64 -12.20 -0.38
C LEU A 383 16.50 -11.46 -1.72
N LEU A 384 16.48 -10.14 -1.70
CA LEU A 384 16.53 -9.31 -2.91
C LEU A 384 17.96 -8.84 -3.17
N VAL A 385 18.45 -9.09 -4.38
CA VAL A 385 19.83 -8.77 -4.80
C VAL A 385 19.78 -7.85 -6.02
N PRO A 386 20.59 -6.78 -6.08
CA PRO A 386 20.69 -5.92 -7.25
C PRO A 386 21.00 -6.67 -8.53
N LYS A 387 20.26 -6.37 -9.61
CA LYS A 387 20.53 -6.90 -10.95
C LYS A 387 21.73 -6.23 -11.58
N THR A 388 22.49 -6.95 -12.39
CA THR A 388 23.68 -6.45 -13.10
C THR A 388 23.36 -5.34 -14.10
N ASP A 389 22.15 -5.36 -14.69
CA ASP A 389 21.67 -4.36 -15.66
C ASP A 389 21.12 -3.07 -15.02
N GLY A 390 21.11 -2.99 -13.68
CA GLY A 390 20.55 -1.83 -12.95
C GLY A 390 19.03 -1.70 -13.06
N SER A 391 18.31 -2.69 -13.62
CA SER A 391 16.84 -2.62 -13.81
C SER A 391 16.03 -2.86 -12.54
N GLY A 392 16.70 -3.07 -11.39
CA GLY A 392 16.06 -3.30 -10.09
C GLY A 392 16.67 -4.47 -9.34
N LEU A 393 15.83 -5.24 -8.64
CA LEU A 393 16.22 -6.33 -7.76
C LEU A 393 15.79 -7.69 -8.34
N ALA A 394 16.61 -8.71 -8.13
CA ALA A 394 16.29 -10.11 -8.40
C ALA A 394 15.99 -10.83 -7.07
N LEU A 395 15.03 -11.73 -7.09
CA LEU A 395 14.64 -12.53 -5.92
C LEU A 395 15.45 -13.83 -5.88
N ALA A 396 16.24 -14.02 -4.84
CA ALA A 396 16.76 -15.32 -4.45
C ALA A 396 15.82 -15.92 -3.40
N ALA A 397 15.23 -17.08 -3.71
CA ALA A 397 14.28 -17.75 -2.83
C ALA A 397 14.76 -19.15 -2.44
N GLU A 398 14.87 -19.37 -1.13
CA GLU A 398 15.00 -20.68 -0.52
C GLU A 398 13.62 -21.29 -0.35
N VAL A 399 13.45 -22.57 -0.63
CA VAL A 399 12.18 -23.28 -0.50
C VAL A 399 12.35 -24.55 0.32
N LEU A 400 11.74 -24.59 1.48
CA LEU A 400 11.65 -25.75 2.35
C LEU A 400 10.27 -26.39 2.27
N ILE A 401 10.20 -27.70 1.99
CA ILE A 401 8.95 -28.48 2.04
C ILE A 401 9.01 -29.36 3.30
N ALA A 402 7.97 -29.30 4.12
CA ALA A 402 7.90 -30.03 5.38
C ALA A 402 7.69 -31.54 5.19
N THR A 403 8.77 -32.27 4.87
CA THR A 403 8.79 -33.72 4.81
C THR A 403 8.71 -34.35 6.20
N PRO A 404 8.42 -35.66 6.32
CA PRO A 404 8.43 -36.35 7.64
C PRO A 404 9.75 -36.17 8.40
N GLU A 405 10.89 -36.20 7.70
CA GLU A 405 12.23 -36.02 8.28
C GLU A 405 12.38 -34.60 8.86
N ILE A 406 12.00 -33.58 8.10
CA ILE A 406 12.03 -32.17 8.55
C ILE A 406 11.10 -31.97 9.73
N ARG A 407 9.87 -32.53 9.68
CA ARG A 407 8.93 -32.48 10.81
C ARG A 407 9.52 -33.11 12.09
N ASN A 408 10.30 -34.20 11.97
CA ASN A 408 10.97 -34.82 13.09
C ASN A 408 12.05 -33.92 13.68
N LEU A 409 12.86 -33.27 12.84
CA LEU A 409 13.87 -32.29 13.29
C LEU A 409 13.23 -31.09 14.00
N ILE A 410 12.10 -30.58 13.49
CA ILE A 410 11.36 -29.51 14.17
C ILE A 410 10.85 -29.98 15.54
N ARG A 411 10.27 -31.18 15.63
CA ARG A 411 9.74 -31.77 16.86
C ARG A 411 10.82 -31.91 17.94
N SER A 412 12.00 -32.40 17.54
CA SER A 412 13.16 -32.56 18.43
C SER A 412 13.93 -31.26 18.68
N ARG A 413 13.56 -30.18 17.99
CA ARG A 413 14.27 -28.89 17.98
C ARG A 413 15.72 -29.00 17.50
N SER A 414 16.03 -30.00 16.68
CA SER A 414 17.36 -30.22 16.08
C SER A 414 17.43 -29.58 14.70
N LEU A 415 17.19 -28.26 14.64
CA LEU A 415 17.00 -27.53 13.39
C LEU A 415 18.26 -27.50 12.52
N ASP A 416 19.45 -27.66 13.09
CA ASP A 416 20.73 -27.71 12.37
C ASP A 416 20.81 -28.87 11.36
N GLY A 417 19.95 -29.88 11.49
CA GLY A 417 19.81 -30.95 10.52
C GLY A 417 19.01 -30.62 9.27
N ILE A 418 18.38 -29.41 9.18
CA ILE A 418 17.53 -29.02 8.06
C ILE A 418 18.34 -28.68 6.79
N PRO A 419 19.44 -27.90 6.82
CA PRO A 419 20.16 -27.50 5.60
C PRO A 419 20.60 -28.68 4.70
N PRO A 420 21.17 -29.78 5.22
CA PRO A 420 21.47 -30.94 4.37
C PRO A 420 20.25 -31.55 3.68
N LEU A 421 19.09 -31.57 4.36
CA LEU A 421 17.83 -32.08 3.80
C LEU A 421 17.25 -31.16 2.70
N LEU A 422 17.50 -29.85 2.79
CA LEU A 422 17.15 -28.90 1.70
C LEU A 422 17.89 -29.25 0.42
N VAL A 423 19.19 -29.47 0.50
CA VAL A 423 20.02 -29.84 -0.65
C VAL A 423 19.58 -31.20 -1.22
N ALA A 424 19.41 -32.20 -0.37
CA ALA A 424 18.94 -33.53 -0.78
C ALA A 424 17.52 -33.54 -1.36
N GLY A 425 16.71 -32.55 -1.00
CA GLY A 425 15.34 -32.39 -1.43
C GLY A 425 15.12 -31.67 -2.77
N ALA A 426 16.20 -31.32 -3.49
CA ALA A 426 16.12 -30.57 -4.74
C ALA A 426 15.17 -31.21 -5.78
N GLY A 427 15.20 -32.52 -5.94
CA GLY A 427 14.29 -33.26 -6.84
C GLY A 427 12.80 -33.22 -6.43
N ARG A 428 12.48 -32.74 -5.20
CA ARG A 428 11.12 -32.56 -4.68
C ARG A 428 10.67 -31.10 -4.74
N GLY A 429 11.47 -30.20 -5.33
CA GLY A 429 11.19 -28.77 -5.41
C GLY A 429 11.73 -27.93 -4.22
N MET A 430 12.54 -28.55 -3.33
CA MET A 430 13.29 -27.78 -2.35
C MET A 430 14.48 -27.08 -3.02
N ARG A 431 14.88 -25.94 -2.45
CA ARG A 431 15.99 -25.15 -2.96
C ARG A 431 16.66 -24.41 -1.81
N SER A 432 17.97 -24.51 -1.66
CA SER A 432 18.70 -23.68 -0.71
C SER A 432 18.89 -22.26 -1.25
N LEU A 433 19.14 -21.29 -0.36
CA LEU A 433 19.42 -19.91 -0.76
C LEU A 433 20.66 -19.82 -1.65
N ASP A 434 21.71 -20.57 -1.30
CA ASP A 434 22.96 -20.62 -2.09
C ASP A 434 22.73 -21.15 -3.51
N ALA A 435 21.91 -22.19 -3.67
CA ALA A 435 21.52 -22.68 -4.98
C ALA A 435 20.71 -21.66 -5.80
N ALA A 436 19.87 -20.84 -5.12
CA ALA A 436 19.14 -19.75 -5.76
C ALA A 436 20.08 -18.64 -6.22
N LEU A 437 21.03 -18.24 -5.40
CA LEU A 437 22.06 -17.24 -5.73
C LEU A 437 22.97 -17.73 -6.85
N ALA A 438 23.41 -18.98 -6.81
CA ALA A 438 24.25 -19.59 -7.83
C ALA A 438 23.58 -19.63 -9.22
N ASP A 439 22.27 -19.97 -9.27
CA ASP A 439 21.50 -19.94 -10.52
C ASP A 439 21.37 -18.51 -11.08
N LEU A 440 21.04 -17.54 -10.26
CA LEU A 440 20.95 -16.15 -10.69
C LEU A 440 22.28 -15.61 -11.21
N ALA A 441 23.39 -15.92 -10.53
CA ALA A 441 24.74 -15.53 -10.95
C ALA A 441 25.14 -16.27 -12.24
N GLY A 442 24.87 -17.59 -12.34
CA GLY A 442 25.15 -18.37 -13.53
C GLY A 442 24.41 -17.90 -14.78
N ARG A 443 23.21 -17.33 -14.60
CA ARG A 443 22.43 -16.70 -15.67
C ARG A 443 22.82 -15.25 -15.95
N GLY A 444 23.79 -14.69 -15.23
CA GLY A 444 24.23 -13.29 -15.35
C GLY A 444 23.21 -12.26 -14.87
N VAL A 445 22.17 -12.68 -14.13
CA VAL A 445 21.13 -11.78 -13.60
C VAL A 445 21.68 -10.92 -12.46
N ILE A 446 22.52 -11.51 -11.61
CA ILE A 446 23.21 -10.82 -10.51
C ILE A 446 24.72 -10.99 -10.63
N ASP A 447 25.46 -10.08 -10.02
CA ASP A 447 26.91 -10.17 -9.97
C ASP A 447 27.37 -11.37 -9.13
N ARG A 448 28.42 -12.08 -9.59
CA ARG A 448 28.91 -13.31 -8.95
C ARG A 448 29.56 -13.02 -7.60
N ASP A 449 30.35 -11.97 -7.50
CA ASP A 449 31.07 -11.64 -6.25
C ASP A 449 30.05 -11.16 -5.19
N LEU A 450 29.03 -10.41 -5.65
CA LEU A 450 27.90 -10.03 -4.81
C LEU A 450 27.12 -11.26 -4.33
N ALA A 451 26.84 -12.23 -5.22
CA ALA A 451 26.16 -13.47 -4.85
C ALA A 451 26.96 -14.26 -3.80
N LEU A 452 28.30 -14.34 -3.97
CA LEU A 452 29.20 -14.98 -3.01
C LEU A 452 29.21 -14.29 -1.64
N SER A 453 29.06 -12.96 -1.60
CA SER A 453 29.00 -12.21 -0.33
C SER A 453 27.75 -12.52 0.50
N TYR A 454 26.67 -12.96 -0.14
CA TYR A 454 25.43 -13.37 0.51
C TYR A 454 25.33 -14.88 0.79
N ALA A 455 26.21 -15.68 0.16
CA ALA A 455 26.20 -17.14 0.31
C ALA A 455 26.65 -17.57 1.70
N ARG A 456 25.99 -18.59 2.25
CA ARG A 456 26.38 -19.24 3.52
C ARG A 456 27.56 -20.16 3.32
N GLU A 457 27.54 -20.95 2.23
CA GLU A 457 28.58 -21.88 1.85
C GLU A 457 29.15 -21.49 0.48
N PRO A 458 30.13 -20.54 0.45
CA PRO A 458 30.75 -20.10 -0.81
C PRO A 458 31.34 -21.24 -1.66
N GLY A 459 31.63 -22.40 -1.03
CA GLY A 459 32.08 -23.61 -1.71
C GLY A 459 31.06 -24.19 -2.71
N ALA A 460 29.77 -23.99 -2.48
CA ALA A 460 28.69 -24.44 -3.38
C ALA A 460 28.77 -23.76 -4.77
N PHE A 461 29.31 -22.54 -4.85
CA PHE A 461 29.51 -21.80 -6.10
C PHE A 461 30.68 -22.34 -6.98
N ARG A 462 31.55 -23.17 -6.42
CA ARG A 462 32.70 -23.72 -7.15
C ARG A 462 32.34 -24.97 -7.96
N SER A 463 31.23 -25.63 -7.66
CA SER A 463 30.82 -26.90 -8.28
C SER A 463 29.85 -26.76 -9.47
N GLY A 464 29.47 -25.54 -9.83
CA GLY A 464 28.54 -25.28 -10.95
C GLY A 464 29.15 -24.86 -12.28
N GLY A 465 30.44 -25.11 -12.48
CA GLY A 465 31.18 -24.78 -13.70
C GLY A 465 31.85 -26.03 -14.29
N ALA A 466 31.08 -26.94 -14.83
CA ALA A 466 31.51 -27.96 -15.78
C ALA A 466 30.45 -28.22 -16.81
#